data_967455e9a0086bead172b87ca59242b7
#
_entry.id   967455e9a0086bead172b87ca59242b7
#
_cell.length_a   1.000
_cell.length_b   1.000
_cell.length_c   1.000
_cell.angle_alpha   90.00
_cell.angle_beta   90.00
_cell.angle_gamma   90.00
#
_symmetry.space_group_name_H-M   'P 1'
#
loop_
_entity.id
_entity.type
_entity.pdbx_description
1 polymer ?
#
loop_
_entity_poly.entity_id
_entity_poly.type
_entity_poly.pdbx_seq_one_letter_code
_entity_poly.pdbx_strand_id
1 'polypeptide(L)'
;RKIPLSLRAKLRVAWIWLRAALALATILALGYGAYYAYQNIFFEEIFGVKSGEIKRIEFKTDGNITAKWLNEYLKIPARQRLNNINIFAIKAKLESLSQVESAAVERSYPDALKITLTELKPFLKFFTEISGKPRLFIMTPDGRFFEPACIQPEMIDTMPKIEGIKPGFDGSLPKKYDSAWKVAKFLALAYSEIPAEAQRWKLVDVSNLESRTLPLLKVVTDS
;
A
#
# COMPACT_ATOMS: atom_id res chain seq x y z
N ARG A 1 -67.87 2.35 -8.00
CA ARG A 1 -67.87 3.75 -8.48
C ARG A 1 -66.96 4.58 -7.54
N LYS A 2 -65.80 5.05 -8.01
CA LYS A 2 -64.93 5.96 -7.25
C LYS A 2 -65.52 7.35 -7.33
N ILE A 3 -65.94 7.90 -6.20
CA ILE A 3 -66.45 9.27 -6.11
C ILE A 3 -65.30 10.23 -6.37
N PRO A 4 -65.36 11.14 -7.35
CA PRO A 4 -64.29 12.06 -7.62
C PRO A 4 -64.15 13.07 -6.47
N LEU A 5 -62.98 13.15 -5.88
CA LEU A 5 -62.62 14.14 -4.84
C LEU A 5 -62.86 15.55 -5.37
N SER A 6 -63.57 16.36 -4.58
CA SER A 6 -63.82 17.79 -4.93
C SER A 6 -62.49 18.54 -5.12
N LEU A 7 -62.45 19.56 -6.00
CA LEU A 7 -61.30 20.40 -6.27
C LEU A 7 -60.65 20.94 -4.98
N ARG A 8 -61.47 21.32 -4.00
CA ARG A 8 -61.00 21.78 -2.68
C ARG A 8 -60.25 20.72 -1.87
N ALA A 9 -60.68 19.48 -1.98
CA ALA A 9 -60.01 18.35 -1.30
C ALA A 9 -58.64 18.03 -1.97
N LYS A 10 -58.58 18.10 -3.29
CA LYS A 10 -57.32 17.91 -4.03
C LYS A 10 -56.32 19.01 -3.71
N LEU A 11 -56.76 20.27 -3.60
CA LEU A 11 -55.93 21.42 -3.22
C LEU A 11 -55.42 21.27 -1.77
N ARG A 12 -56.21 20.83 -0.83
CA ARG A 12 -55.75 20.58 0.55
C ARG A 12 -54.67 19.50 0.62
N VAL A 13 -54.85 18.41 -0.09
CA VAL A 13 -53.87 17.30 -0.14
C VAL A 13 -52.56 17.81 -0.80
N ALA A 14 -52.65 18.52 -1.92
CA ALA A 14 -51.48 19.11 -2.58
C ALA A 14 -50.71 20.08 -1.63
N TRP A 15 -51.45 20.87 -0.83
CA TRP A 15 -50.85 21.79 0.13
C TRP A 15 -50.13 21.10 1.28
N ILE A 16 -50.65 19.98 1.75
CA ILE A 16 -50.02 19.13 2.77
C ILE A 16 -48.72 18.54 2.22
N TRP A 17 -48.74 18.00 1.00
CA TRP A 17 -47.53 17.47 0.34
C TRP A 17 -46.49 18.54 0.06
N LEU A 18 -46.92 19.75 -0.34
CA LEU A 18 -45.98 20.87 -0.55
C LEU A 18 -45.29 21.30 0.76
N ARG A 19 -46.04 21.36 1.87
CA ARG A 19 -45.47 21.65 3.20
C ARG A 19 -44.52 20.56 3.66
N ALA A 20 -44.86 19.29 3.45
CA ALA A 20 -44.01 18.17 3.79
C ALA A 20 -42.69 18.18 2.95
N ALA A 21 -42.80 18.47 1.67
CA ALA A 21 -41.63 18.62 0.79
C ALA A 21 -40.72 19.79 1.18
N LEU A 22 -41.32 20.93 1.55
CA LEU A 22 -40.58 22.10 2.06
C LEU A 22 -39.86 21.78 3.39
N ALA A 23 -40.53 21.11 4.32
CA ALA A 23 -39.93 20.69 5.58
C ALA A 23 -38.75 19.71 5.36
N LEU A 24 -38.92 18.77 4.45
CA LEU A 24 -37.86 17.85 4.09
C LEU A 24 -36.65 18.55 3.45
N ALA A 25 -36.92 19.49 2.55
CA ALA A 25 -35.87 20.28 1.90
C ALA A 25 -35.09 21.15 2.91
N THR A 26 -35.79 21.74 3.90
CA THR A 26 -35.11 22.52 4.96
C THR A 26 -34.26 21.64 5.86
N ILE A 27 -34.72 20.45 6.22
CA ILE A 27 -33.94 19.48 7.01
C ILE A 27 -32.68 19.04 6.25
N LEU A 28 -32.81 18.75 4.95
CA LEU A 28 -31.66 18.38 4.11
C LEU A 28 -30.68 19.54 3.94
N ALA A 29 -31.18 20.78 3.75
CA ALA A 29 -30.33 21.97 3.64
C ALA A 29 -29.58 22.27 4.95
N LEU A 30 -30.25 22.11 6.11
CA LEU A 30 -29.61 22.25 7.42
C LEU A 30 -28.59 21.14 7.68
N GLY A 31 -28.92 19.89 7.33
CA GLY A 31 -27.99 18.76 7.45
C GLY A 31 -26.75 18.95 6.56
N TYR A 32 -26.93 19.37 5.32
CA TYR A 32 -25.83 19.68 4.42
C TYR A 32 -25.01 20.88 4.88
N GLY A 33 -25.64 21.94 5.35
CA GLY A 33 -24.98 23.12 5.91
C GLY A 33 -24.16 22.77 7.15
N ALA A 34 -24.71 21.97 8.06
CA ALA A 34 -24.00 21.48 9.24
C ALA A 34 -22.82 20.58 8.89
N TYR A 35 -22.98 19.68 7.92
CA TYR A 35 -21.90 18.84 7.39
C TYR A 35 -20.78 19.68 6.75
N TYR A 36 -21.13 20.68 5.95
CA TYR A 36 -20.18 21.58 5.32
C TYR A 36 -19.45 22.45 6.33
N ALA A 37 -20.15 22.97 7.34
CA ALA A 37 -19.57 23.74 8.44
C ALA A 37 -18.63 22.87 9.29
N TYR A 38 -19.04 21.63 9.59
CA TYR A 38 -18.21 20.68 10.32
C TYR A 38 -16.90 20.38 9.58
N GLN A 39 -16.94 20.19 8.26
CA GLN A 39 -15.72 19.92 7.49
C GLN A 39 -14.79 21.12 7.29
N ASN A 40 -15.34 22.33 7.15
CA ASN A 40 -14.54 23.47 6.71
C ASN A 40 -14.32 24.56 7.77
N ILE A 41 -15.18 24.69 8.76
CA ILE A 41 -15.15 25.81 9.72
C ILE A 41 -14.83 25.33 11.15
N PHE A 42 -15.42 24.25 11.56
CA PHE A 42 -15.36 23.81 12.96
C PHE A 42 -13.97 23.34 13.42
N PHE A 43 -13.17 22.77 12.52
CA PHE A 43 -11.85 22.26 12.88
C PHE A 43 -10.81 23.39 13.06
N GLU A 44 -10.90 24.46 12.27
CA GLU A 44 -9.94 25.57 12.38
C GLU A 44 -10.25 26.51 13.57
N GLU A 45 -11.53 26.75 13.86
CA GLU A 45 -11.94 27.71 14.89
C GLU A 45 -11.98 27.15 16.31
N ILE A 46 -12.39 25.90 16.48
CA ILE A 46 -12.49 25.28 17.80
C ILE A 46 -11.14 24.77 18.32
N PHE A 47 -10.31 24.22 17.42
CA PHE A 47 -9.00 23.67 17.83
C PHE A 47 -7.85 24.65 17.63
N GLY A 48 -8.09 25.86 17.14
CA GLY A 48 -7.08 26.90 16.93
C GLY A 48 -5.96 26.50 15.95
N VAL A 49 -6.16 25.43 15.22
CA VAL A 49 -5.14 24.83 14.35
C VAL A 49 -5.32 25.37 12.94
N LYS A 50 -4.65 26.46 12.62
CA LYS A 50 -4.60 26.99 11.24
C LYS A 50 -3.87 25.98 10.35
N SER A 51 -4.58 25.43 9.36
CA SER A 51 -3.99 24.62 8.31
C SER A 51 -3.19 25.50 7.37
N GLY A 52 -1.89 25.33 7.37
CA GLY A 52 -0.96 25.98 6.47
C GLY A 52 -0.75 25.24 5.15
N GLU A 53 0.02 25.84 4.26
CA GLU A 53 0.63 25.12 3.13
C GLU A 53 1.61 24.07 3.65
N ILE A 54 1.70 22.94 2.96
CA ILE A 54 2.65 21.88 3.33
C ILE A 54 4.06 22.40 3.09
N LYS A 55 4.83 22.57 4.17
CA LYS A 55 6.23 23.01 4.12
C LYS A 55 7.19 21.86 4.36
N ARG A 56 6.73 20.80 5.05
CA ARG A 56 7.57 19.67 5.45
C ARG A 56 6.87 18.35 5.21
N ILE A 57 7.64 17.36 4.77
CA ILE A 57 7.23 15.96 4.77
C ILE A 57 8.12 15.25 5.78
N GLU A 58 7.52 14.82 6.89
CA GLU A 58 8.20 14.01 7.91
C GLU A 58 8.09 12.55 7.49
N PHE A 59 9.19 12.03 6.97
CA PHE A 59 9.25 10.67 6.45
C PHE A 59 10.01 9.74 7.38
N LYS A 60 9.41 8.59 7.67
CA LYS A 60 10.02 7.51 8.43
C LYS A 60 9.75 6.18 7.74
N THR A 61 10.78 5.36 7.62
CA THR A 61 10.69 4.00 7.10
C THR A 61 11.60 3.08 7.90
N ASP A 62 11.29 1.80 7.87
CA ASP A 62 12.13 0.72 8.41
C ASP A 62 12.89 -0.03 7.31
N GLY A 63 12.86 0.48 6.06
CA GLY A 63 13.44 -0.17 4.88
C GLY A 63 14.33 0.73 4.03
N ASN A 64 14.27 0.54 2.72
CA ASN A 64 15.21 1.10 1.74
C ASN A 64 14.68 2.34 1.00
N ILE A 65 13.38 2.64 1.10
CA ILE A 65 12.79 3.80 0.43
C ILE A 65 13.35 5.08 1.04
N THR A 66 13.92 5.94 0.19
CA THR A 66 14.50 7.21 0.62
C THR A 66 13.48 8.35 0.54
N ALA A 67 13.65 9.39 1.35
CA ALA A 67 12.83 10.60 1.29
C ALA A 67 12.86 11.27 -0.10
N LYS A 68 14.03 11.26 -0.77
CA LYS A 68 14.17 11.78 -2.12
C LYS A 68 13.30 11.03 -3.11
N TRP A 69 13.39 9.70 -3.13
CA TRP A 69 12.57 8.85 -3.99
C TRP A 69 11.08 9.04 -3.72
N LEU A 70 10.69 9.09 -2.44
CA LEU A 70 9.29 9.30 -2.02
C LEU A 70 8.73 10.62 -2.57
N ASN A 71 9.48 11.71 -2.48
CA ASN A 71 9.06 13.01 -3.00
C ASN A 71 8.89 12.99 -4.52
N GLU A 72 9.82 12.34 -5.24
CA GLU A 72 9.74 12.16 -6.69
C GLU A 72 8.56 11.28 -7.10
N TYR A 73 8.24 10.25 -6.32
CA TYR A 73 7.12 9.34 -6.57
C TYR A 73 5.75 9.98 -6.28
N LEU A 74 5.60 10.65 -5.15
CA LEU A 74 4.33 11.26 -4.74
C LEU A 74 3.99 12.49 -5.57
N LYS A 75 4.98 13.30 -5.93
CA LYS A 75 4.84 14.55 -6.69
C LYS A 75 3.77 15.47 -6.10
N ILE A 76 3.83 15.70 -4.78
CA ILE A 76 2.89 16.59 -4.09
C ILE A 76 3.08 18.00 -4.65
N PRO A 77 1.99 18.66 -5.13
CA PRO A 77 2.11 20.00 -5.68
C PRO A 77 2.61 21.00 -4.63
N ALA A 78 3.49 21.92 -5.06
CA ALA A 78 3.93 23.02 -4.21
C ALA A 78 2.74 23.87 -3.79
N ARG A 79 2.76 24.41 -2.56
CA ARG A 79 1.72 25.26 -1.96
C ARG A 79 0.35 24.58 -1.77
N GLN A 80 0.30 23.27 -1.73
CA GLN A 80 -0.93 22.56 -1.38
C GLN A 80 -1.22 22.73 0.11
N ARG A 81 -2.47 23.11 0.45
CA ARG A 81 -2.91 23.18 1.85
C ARG A 81 -3.05 21.80 2.44
N LEU A 82 -2.64 21.66 3.70
CA LEU A 82 -2.65 20.38 4.40
C LEU A 82 -4.07 19.77 4.49
N ASN A 83 -5.11 20.59 4.64
CA ASN A 83 -6.50 20.13 4.69
C ASN A 83 -7.02 19.60 3.35
N ASN A 84 -6.48 20.10 2.24
CA ASN A 84 -6.94 19.74 0.89
C ASN A 84 -6.26 18.48 0.36
N ILE A 85 -5.25 17.96 1.07
CA ILE A 85 -4.57 16.74 0.64
C ILE A 85 -5.39 15.50 1.00
N ASN A 86 -5.57 14.61 0.02
CA ASN A 86 -6.23 13.33 0.24
C ASN A 86 -5.22 12.31 0.78
N ILE A 87 -5.12 12.21 2.11
CA ILE A 87 -4.20 11.27 2.78
C ILE A 87 -4.52 9.81 2.46
N PHE A 88 -5.80 9.48 2.21
CA PHE A 88 -6.20 8.11 1.86
C PHE A 88 -5.74 7.73 0.45
N ALA A 89 -5.78 8.67 -0.50
CA ALA A 89 -5.25 8.45 -1.84
C ALA A 89 -3.72 8.26 -1.82
N ILE A 90 -3.01 9.04 -1.01
CA ILE A 90 -1.56 8.88 -0.84
C ILE A 90 -1.25 7.53 -0.21
N LYS A 91 -1.97 7.16 0.86
CA LYS A 91 -1.82 5.84 1.50
C LYS A 91 -2.03 4.72 0.49
N ALA A 92 -3.15 4.71 -0.22
CA ALA A 92 -3.44 3.69 -1.24
C ALA A 92 -2.38 3.63 -2.35
N LYS A 93 -1.87 4.78 -2.79
CA LYS A 93 -0.78 4.87 -3.77
C LYS A 93 0.51 4.24 -3.24
N LEU A 94 0.86 4.46 -1.97
CA LEU A 94 2.05 3.88 -1.34
C LEU A 94 1.87 2.37 -1.13
N GLU A 95 0.70 1.93 -0.66
CA GLU A 95 0.39 0.51 -0.46
C GLU A 95 0.20 -0.27 -1.78
N SER A 96 0.06 0.42 -2.92
CA SER A 96 0.10 -0.23 -4.24
C SER A 96 1.51 -0.66 -4.68
N LEU A 97 2.56 -0.15 -4.02
CA LEU A 97 3.93 -0.61 -4.23
C LEU A 97 4.10 -1.98 -3.58
N SER A 98 4.51 -2.95 -4.37
CA SER A 98 4.69 -4.33 -3.88
C SER A 98 5.78 -4.47 -2.79
N GLN A 99 6.70 -3.52 -2.69
CA GLN A 99 7.72 -3.41 -1.65
C GLN A 99 7.17 -2.93 -0.31
N VAL A 100 6.02 -2.22 -0.30
CA VAL A 100 5.43 -1.64 0.90
C VAL A 100 4.45 -2.63 1.53
N GLU A 101 4.66 -2.98 2.78
CA GLU A 101 3.76 -3.82 3.55
C GLU A 101 2.59 -3.02 4.12
N SER A 102 2.88 -1.82 4.64
CA SER A 102 1.86 -0.89 5.13
C SER A 102 2.34 0.55 5.09
N ALA A 103 1.41 1.49 4.97
CA ALA A 103 1.67 2.91 5.01
C ALA A 103 0.72 3.62 5.99
N ALA A 104 1.27 4.51 6.82
CA ALA A 104 0.51 5.46 7.62
C ALA A 104 0.78 6.87 7.11
N VAL A 105 -0.29 7.62 6.81
CA VAL A 105 -0.21 9.00 6.33
C VAL A 105 -1.08 9.87 7.23
N GLU A 106 -0.47 10.82 7.91
CA GLU A 106 -1.08 11.66 8.91
C GLU A 106 -0.81 13.14 8.62
N ARG A 107 -1.79 13.99 8.96
CA ARG A 107 -1.58 15.43 8.95
C ARG A 107 -0.94 15.85 10.28
N SER A 108 0.23 16.45 10.23
CA SER A 108 0.92 17.04 11.38
C SER A 108 0.82 18.56 11.27
N TYR A 109 -0.16 19.10 11.98
CA TYR A 109 -0.44 20.53 11.95
C TYR A 109 0.72 21.35 12.56
N PRO A 110 0.97 22.59 12.09
CA PRO A 110 0.15 23.33 11.10
C PRO A 110 0.47 23.07 9.63
N ASP A 111 1.65 22.54 9.28
CA ASP A 111 2.22 22.60 7.93
C ASP A 111 3.01 21.36 7.51
N ALA A 112 2.88 20.23 8.21
CA ALA A 112 3.61 19.02 7.92
C ALA A 112 2.70 17.84 7.54
N LEU A 113 3.19 17.00 6.63
CA LEU A 113 2.62 15.70 6.30
C LEU A 113 3.56 14.62 6.83
N LYS A 114 3.07 13.78 7.74
CA LYS A 114 3.84 12.68 8.30
C LYS A 114 3.52 11.40 7.56
N ILE A 115 4.55 10.73 7.05
CA ILE A 115 4.44 9.47 6.31
C ILE A 115 5.34 8.44 6.99
N THR A 116 4.76 7.33 7.40
CA THR A 116 5.49 6.21 7.97
C THR A 116 5.25 4.98 7.10
N LEU A 117 6.31 4.34 6.65
CA LEU A 117 6.26 3.12 5.86
C LEU A 117 6.82 1.94 6.65
N THR A 118 6.18 0.80 6.48
CA THR A 118 6.74 -0.51 6.82
C THR A 118 7.00 -1.24 5.50
N GLU A 119 8.24 -1.65 5.29
CA GLU A 119 8.68 -2.27 4.04
C GLU A 119 8.89 -3.78 4.22
N LEU A 120 8.64 -4.53 3.15
CA LEU A 120 9.02 -5.93 3.07
C LEU A 120 10.54 -6.05 3.16
N LYS A 121 11.02 -6.99 3.98
CA LYS A 121 12.45 -7.19 4.19
C LYS A 121 13.04 -8.01 3.04
N PRO A 122 13.99 -7.47 2.28
CA PRO A 122 14.64 -8.19 1.21
C PRO A 122 15.52 -9.31 1.76
N PHE A 123 15.50 -10.46 1.08
CA PHE A 123 16.26 -11.63 1.53
C PHE A 123 16.99 -12.34 0.38
N LEU A 124 16.27 -12.75 -0.68
CA LEU A 124 16.84 -13.42 -1.84
C LEU A 124 16.40 -12.72 -3.12
N LYS A 125 17.26 -12.69 -4.14
CA LYS A 125 16.91 -12.19 -5.47
C LYS A 125 16.49 -13.33 -6.40
N PHE A 126 15.48 -13.06 -7.20
CA PHE A 126 14.93 -14.00 -8.17
C PHE A 126 14.77 -13.31 -9.53
N PHE A 127 15.33 -13.93 -10.57
CA PHE A 127 15.17 -13.46 -11.95
C PHE A 127 14.23 -14.40 -12.69
N THR A 128 13.26 -13.85 -13.36
CA THR A 128 12.36 -14.59 -14.23
C THR A 128 12.06 -13.77 -15.49
N GLU A 129 11.51 -14.46 -16.49
CA GLU A 129 11.05 -13.82 -17.71
C GLU A 129 9.52 -13.80 -17.74
N ILE A 130 8.95 -12.59 -17.84
CA ILE A 130 7.51 -12.39 -17.97
C ILE A 130 7.24 -11.68 -19.31
N SER A 131 6.45 -12.32 -20.16
CA SER A 131 6.12 -11.78 -21.50
C SER A 131 7.36 -11.41 -22.33
N GLY A 132 8.39 -12.24 -22.30
CA GLY A 132 9.65 -12.04 -23.03
C GLY A 132 10.57 -10.95 -22.46
N LYS A 133 10.29 -10.46 -21.23
CA LYS A 133 11.11 -9.43 -20.58
C LYS A 133 11.67 -9.97 -19.25
N PRO A 134 12.98 -9.80 -19.02
CA PRO A 134 13.58 -10.17 -17.75
C PRO A 134 13.04 -9.26 -16.65
N ARG A 135 12.63 -9.84 -15.53
CA ARG A 135 12.13 -9.15 -14.35
C ARG A 135 12.88 -9.64 -13.13
N LEU A 136 13.20 -8.70 -12.26
CA LEU A 136 13.78 -8.96 -10.96
C LEU A 136 12.71 -8.92 -9.90
N PHE A 137 12.66 -9.96 -9.07
CA PHE A 137 11.86 -10.02 -7.86
C PHE A 137 12.75 -10.27 -6.66
N ILE A 138 12.27 -9.83 -5.51
CA ILE A 138 12.91 -10.10 -4.23
C ILE A 138 11.99 -10.99 -3.41
N MET A 139 12.55 -12.01 -2.78
CA MET A 139 11.85 -12.86 -1.84
C MET A 139 12.16 -12.41 -0.41
N THR A 140 11.14 -12.36 0.41
CA THR A 140 11.24 -12.07 1.85
C THR A 140 11.54 -13.34 2.65
N PRO A 141 11.98 -13.23 3.92
CA PRO A 141 12.19 -14.40 4.80
C PRO A 141 10.95 -15.25 5.05
N ASP A 142 9.75 -14.69 4.84
CA ASP A 142 8.47 -15.40 4.95
C ASP A 142 7.93 -15.95 3.62
N GLY A 143 8.73 -15.87 2.55
CA GLY A 143 8.44 -16.47 1.24
C GLY A 143 7.51 -15.65 0.34
N ARG A 144 7.26 -14.38 0.65
CA ARG A 144 6.55 -13.47 -0.24
C ARG A 144 7.49 -12.92 -1.30
N PHE A 145 6.95 -12.61 -2.48
CA PHE A 145 7.70 -11.98 -3.57
C PHE A 145 7.23 -10.56 -3.80
N PHE A 146 8.16 -9.67 -4.10
CA PHE A 146 7.85 -8.31 -4.50
C PHE A 146 8.83 -7.80 -5.56
N GLU A 147 8.38 -6.83 -6.34
CA GLU A 147 9.21 -6.08 -7.28
C GLU A 147 9.87 -4.91 -6.53
N PRO A 148 11.20 -4.78 -6.59
CA PRO A 148 11.88 -3.69 -5.90
C PRO A 148 11.55 -2.35 -6.59
N ALA A 149 11.01 -1.41 -5.83
CA ALA A 149 10.74 -0.05 -6.29
C ALA A 149 11.94 0.88 -5.99
N CYS A 150 12.59 0.68 -4.84
CA CYS A 150 13.69 1.50 -4.38
C CYS A 150 14.62 0.67 -3.48
N ILE A 151 15.46 -0.18 -4.09
CA ILE A 151 16.54 -0.88 -3.39
C ILE A 151 17.85 -0.53 -4.10
N GLN A 152 18.90 -0.26 -3.33
CA GLN A 152 20.20 0.07 -3.90
C GLN A 152 20.77 -1.13 -4.67
N PRO A 153 21.36 -0.93 -5.88
CA PRO A 153 21.92 -2.02 -6.67
C PRO A 153 22.95 -2.86 -5.90
N GLU A 154 23.78 -2.20 -5.11
CA GLU A 154 24.81 -2.86 -4.30
C GLU A 154 24.22 -3.83 -3.30
N MET A 155 23.06 -3.52 -2.70
CA MET A 155 22.35 -4.43 -1.81
C MET A 155 21.77 -5.61 -2.59
N ILE A 156 21.23 -5.38 -3.79
CA ILE A 156 20.71 -6.46 -4.64
C ILE A 156 21.84 -7.42 -5.03
N ASP A 157 23.02 -6.88 -5.34
CA ASP A 157 24.17 -7.70 -5.75
C ASP A 157 24.67 -8.61 -4.65
N THR A 158 24.59 -8.19 -3.39
CA THR A 158 24.97 -9.01 -2.24
C THR A 158 23.99 -10.11 -1.89
N MET A 159 22.73 -10.01 -2.35
CA MET A 159 21.71 -11.02 -2.04
C MET A 159 21.99 -12.33 -2.78
N PRO A 160 21.81 -13.49 -2.13
CA PRO A 160 21.85 -14.77 -2.82
C PRO A 160 20.73 -14.86 -3.86
N LYS A 161 21.04 -15.47 -5.01
CA LYS A 161 20.07 -15.75 -6.06
C LYS A 161 19.32 -17.04 -5.74
N ILE A 162 17.99 -17.04 -5.91
CA ILE A 162 17.21 -18.29 -5.88
C ILE A 162 16.88 -18.70 -7.31
N GLU A 163 17.01 -19.99 -7.60
CA GLU A 163 16.67 -20.63 -8.89
C GLU A 163 15.72 -21.80 -8.69
N GLY A 164 15.06 -22.22 -9.78
CA GLY A 164 14.16 -23.37 -9.77
C GLY A 164 12.71 -23.06 -9.39
N ILE A 165 12.38 -21.81 -9.14
CA ILE A 165 10.99 -21.38 -8.97
C ILE A 165 10.33 -21.29 -10.35
N LYS A 166 9.22 -22.01 -10.53
CA LYS A 166 8.44 -21.95 -11.77
C LYS A 166 7.40 -20.83 -11.69
N PRO A 167 7.36 -19.90 -12.64
CA PRO A 167 6.28 -18.93 -12.74
C PRO A 167 4.92 -19.63 -12.92
N GLY A 168 3.84 -19.00 -12.50
CA GLY A 168 2.49 -19.48 -12.74
C GLY A 168 2.17 -19.60 -14.23
N PHE A 169 1.09 -20.32 -14.57
CA PHE A 169 0.65 -20.55 -15.96
C PHE A 169 0.38 -19.27 -16.77
N ASP A 170 0.03 -18.18 -16.10
CA ASP A 170 -0.22 -16.86 -16.69
C ASP A 170 1.04 -15.99 -16.78
N GLY A 171 2.21 -16.54 -16.45
CA GLY A 171 3.46 -15.79 -16.38
C GLY A 171 3.56 -14.84 -15.18
N SER A 172 2.57 -14.85 -14.29
CA SER A 172 2.66 -14.13 -13.01
C SER A 172 3.40 -14.96 -11.97
N LEU A 173 4.15 -14.29 -11.10
CA LEU A 173 4.63 -14.96 -9.89
C LEU A 173 3.46 -15.08 -8.91
N PRO A 174 3.26 -16.24 -8.30
CA PRO A 174 2.31 -16.35 -7.21
C PRO A 174 2.75 -15.41 -6.10
N LYS A 175 1.81 -14.68 -5.52
CA LYS A 175 2.07 -13.78 -4.37
C LYS A 175 2.74 -14.53 -3.21
N LYS A 176 2.52 -15.83 -3.15
CA LYS A 176 3.14 -16.77 -2.23
C LYS A 176 3.35 -18.08 -2.96
N TYR A 177 4.59 -18.50 -3.09
CA TYR A 177 4.95 -19.81 -3.61
C TYR A 177 4.88 -20.83 -2.46
N ASP A 178 4.12 -21.92 -2.59
CA ASP A 178 3.85 -22.85 -1.49
C ASP A 178 5.11 -23.48 -0.88
N SER A 179 6.15 -23.66 -1.69
CA SER A 179 7.45 -24.15 -1.20
C SER A 179 8.40 -23.03 -0.76
N ALA A 180 8.16 -21.78 -1.17
CA ALA A 180 9.06 -20.65 -0.89
C ALA A 180 9.20 -20.36 0.60
N TRP A 181 8.11 -20.48 1.37
CA TRP A 181 8.16 -20.30 2.81
C TRP A 181 9.03 -21.34 3.52
N LYS A 182 9.03 -22.60 3.02
CA LYS A 182 9.88 -23.68 3.56
C LYS A 182 11.35 -23.36 3.30
N VAL A 183 11.67 -22.93 2.09
CA VAL A 183 13.01 -22.51 1.69
C VAL A 183 13.43 -21.28 2.51
N ALA A 184 12.59 -20.27 2.59
CA ALA A 184 12.85 -19.06 3.36
C ALA A 184 13.11 -19.36 4.84
N LYS A 185 12.28 -20.22 5.44
CA LYS A 185 12.45 -20.65 6.83
C LYS A 185 13.76 -21.43 7.03
N PHE A 186 14.09 -22.33 6.12
CA PHE A 186 15.36 -23.07 6.16
C PHE A 186 16.55 -22.10 6.08
N LEU A 187 16.51 -21.17 5.14
CA LEU A 187 17.58 -20.19 4.96
C LEU A 187 17.67 -19.23 6.16
N ALA A 188 16.56 -18.77 6.70
CA ALA A 188 16.56 -17.94 7.91
C ALA A 188 17.18 -18.68 9.09
N LEU A 189 16.89 -19.98 9.24
CA LEU A 189 17.51 -20.82 10.25
C LEU A 189 19.02 -20.96 9.99
N ALA A 190 19.44 -21.18 8.75
CA ALA A 190 20.85 -21.29 8.42
C ALA A 190 21.60 -19.97 8.72
N TYR A 191 21.00 -18.83 8.42
CA TYR A 191 21.58 -17.51 8.78
C TYR A 191 21.67 -17.29 10.29
N SER A 192 20.80 -17.90 11.09
CA SER A 192 20.89 -17.81 12.55
C SER A 192 21.90 -18.79 13.16
N GLU A 193 21.99 -20.02 12.62
CA GLU A 193 22.80 -21.09 13.21
C GLU A 193 24.23 -21.13 12.65
N ILE A 194 24.41 -20.81 11.37
CA ILE A 194 25.70 -20.84 10.66
C ILE A 194 25.92 -19.54 9.85
N PRO A 195 25.95 -18.37 10.50
CA PRO A 195 25.95 -17.08 9.79
C PRO A 195 27.19 -16.89 8.89
N ALA A 196 28.34 -17.39 9.29
CA ALA A 196 29.58 -17.25 8.51
C ALA A 196 29.51 -17.98 7.17
N GLU A 197 28.95 -19.17 7.15
CA GLU A 197 28.75 -19.98 5.95
C GLU A 197 27.60 -19.45 5.11
N ALA A 198 26.48 -19.08 5.76
CA ALA A 198 25.28 -18.59 5.07
C ALA A 198 25.53 -17.27 4.33
N GLN A 199 26.38 -16.39 4.85
CA GLN A 199 26.78 -15.14 4.17
C GLN A 199 27.58 -15.37 2.89
N ARG A 200 28.19 -16.53 2.73
CA ARG A 200 28.97 -16.92 1.53
C ARG A 200 28.07 -17.51 0.42
N TRP A 201 26.80 -17.70 0.69
CA TRP A 201 25.88 -18.27 -0.28
C TRP A 201 25.58 -17.29 -1.41
N LYS A 202 25.78 -17.73 -2.66
CA LYS A 202 25.52 -16.94 -3.87
C LYS A 202 24.30 -17.41 -4.63
N LEU A 203 24.04 -18.72 -4.58
CA LEU A 203 22.96 -19.33 -5.31
C LEU A 203 22.29 -20.40 -4.46
N VAL A 204 20.97 -20.39 -4.47
CA VAL A 204 20.12 -21.40 -3.85
C VAL A 204 19.23 -22.00 -4.92
N ASP A 205 19.51 -23.25 -5.32
CA ASP A 205 18.73 -23.97 -6.32
C ASP A 205 17.68 -24.87 -5.64
N VAL A 206 16.43 -24.58 -5.93
CA VAL A 206 15.25 -25.28 -5.39
C VAL A 206 14.54 -26.13 -6.44
N SER A 207 15.13 -26.32 -7.61
CA SER A 207 14.52 -27.05 -8.74
C SER A 207 14.04 -28.45 -8.38
N ASN A 208 14.72 -29.12 -7.46
CA ASN A 208 14.42 -30.47 -7.03
C ASN A 208 13.71 -30.56 -5.67
N LEU A 209 13.32 -29.45 -5.08
CA LEU A 209 12.69 -29.42 -3.76
C LEU A 209 11.35 -30.16 -3.71
N GLU A 210 10.62 -30.20 -4.82
CA GLU A 210 9.33 -30.88 -4.96
C GLU A 210 9.46 -32.31 -5.51
N SER A 211 10.69 -32.81 -5.70
CA SER A 211 10.91 -34.17 -6.18
C SER A 211 10.39 -35.18 -5.16
N ARG A 212 9.57 -36.14 -5.63
CA ARG A 212 9.03 -37.24 -4.80
C ARG A 212 10.08 -38.22 -4.37
N THR A 213 11.18 -38.33 -5.10
CA THR A 213 12.24 -39.33 -4.87
C THR A 213 13.35 -38.81 -3.98
N LEU A 214 13.79 -37.58 -4.18
CA LEU A 214 14.86 -36.96 -3.38
C LEU A 214 14.68 -35.45 -3.37
N PRO A 215 14.02 -34.88 -2.37
CA PRO A 215 13.94 -33.41 -2.24
C PRO A 215 15.33 -32.87 -1.88
N LEU A 216 15.94 -32.15 -2.80
CA LEU A 216 17.28 -31.58 -2.64
C LEU A 216 17.23 -30.08 -2.77
N LEU A 217 17.88 -29.41 -1.84
CA LEU A 217 18.24 -28.00 -1.93
C LEU A 217 19.75 -27.93 -2.16
N LYS A 218 20.18 -27.30 -3.24
CA LYS A 218 21.59 -27.12 -3.57
C LYS A 218 21.99 -25.67 -3.32
N VAL A 219 23.08 -25.48 -2.62
CA VAL A 219 23.65 -24.17 -2.33
C VAL A 219 25.03 -24.07 -2.99
N VAL A 220 25.29 -22.94 -3.65
CA VAL A 220 26.61 -22.61 -4.21
C VAL A 220 27.17 -21.46 -3.40
N THR A 221 28.39 -21.62 -2.93
CA THR A 221 29.13 -20.62 -2.13
C THR A 221 30.29 -20.06 -2.92
N ASP A 222 30.79 -18.90 -2.53
CA ASP A 222 32.12 -18.43 -2.94
C ASP A 222 33.21 -19.33 -2.32
N SER A 223 34.16 -19.72 -3.13
CA SER A 223 35.39 -20.41 -2.71
C SER A 223 36.39 -19.43 -2.08
#